data_fa86028c8184da8004b50bfe4e83aec5
#
_entry.id   fa86028c8184da8004b50bfe4e83aec5
#
_cell.length_a   1.000
_cell.length_b   1.000
_cell.length_c   1.000
_cell.angle_alpha   90.00
_cell.angle_beta   90.00
_cell.angle_gamma   90.00
#
_symmetry.space_group_name_H-M   'P 1'
#
loop_
_entity.id
_entity.type
_entity.pdbx_description
1 polymer ?
#
loop_
_entity_poly.entity_id
_entity_poly.type
_entity_poly.pdbx_seq_one_letter_code
_entity_poly.pdbx_strand_id
1 'polypeptide(L)'
;QTSEVGMCGRYSIYESMDDYLRQLALDLVVINGYDHERINRYNVAPSTRVEVIRPAPGGLNVDRVKWGWSPFWAKGKRVDPINARAETVMTGKFFKSLWPNGRALAPANGWFEWIPDVADPKRKQPYYIQAADGRSLFFAALAEVHPGLEPDERSGFVIVTAAADEGLVDIHDRKPLVLTPELAREWIDPGITTERLAEIVQTGCRHSTDFQWFPVSKQVGNVRNQGPELIKPV
;
A
#
# COMPACT_ATOMS: atom_id res chain seq x y z
N GLN A 1 -0.12 -6.20 -26.49
CA GLN A 1 -0.68 -5.64 -25.25
C GLN A 1 0.32 -5.90 -24.16
N THR A 2 1.21 -4.97 -23.95
CA THR A 2 2.11 -4.94 -22.81
C THR A 2 1.23 -4.73 -21.58
N SER A 3 1.03 -5.77 -20.79
CA SER A 3 0.59 -5.61 -19.42
C SER A 3 1.64 -4.72 -18.74
N GLU A 4 1.30 -3.49 -18.45
CA GLU A 4 2.02 -2.72 -17.45
C GLU A 4 2.02 -3.59 -16.21
N VAL A 5 3.14 -4.23 -15.93
CA VAL A 5 3.37 -4.92 -14.67
C VAL A 5 3.34 -3.82 -13.64
N GLY A 6 2.20 -3.69 -12.97
CA GLY A 6 1.96 -2.62 -12.03
C GLY A 6 3.03 -2.62 -10.95
N MET A 7 3.66 -1.48 -10.79
CA MET A 7 4.57 -1.17 -9.70
C MET A 7 3.87 -1.49 -8.38
N CYS A 8 4.55 -2.26 -7.48
CA CYS A 8 3.98 -2.65 -6.19
C CYS A 8 2.57 -3.24 -6.33
N GLY A 9 2.46 -4.33 -7.09
CA GLY A 9 1.19 -5.00 -7.39
C GLY A 9 0.84 -6.17 -6.47
N ARG A 10 1.59 -6.43 -5.45
CA ARG A 10 1.35 -7.46 -4.43
C ARG A 10 1.99 -7.08 -3.12
N TYR A 11 1.29 -7.33 -2.02
CA TYR A 11 1.88 -7.17 -0.70
C TYR A 11 1.29 -8.16 0.31
N SER A 12 1.88 -8.20 1.50
CA SER A 12 1.43 -9.03 2.60
C SER A 12 0.90 -8.18 3.75
N ILE A 13 -0.15 -8.65 4.40
CA ILE A 13 -0.71 -8.13 5.63
C ILE A 13 -1.18 -9.33 6.45
N TYR A 14 -0.39 -9.77 7.42
CA TYR A 14 -0.68 -11.04 8.10
C TYR A 14 -0.84 -10.93 9.61
N GLU A 15 -0.52 -9.79 10.21
CA GLU A 15 -0.73 -9.57 11.64
C GLU A 15 -2.20 -9.21 11.92
N SER A 16 -2.54 -9.01 13.19
CA SER A 16 -3.83 -8.44 13.56
C SER A 16 -3.83 -6.93 13.40
N MET A 17 -4.99 -6.32 13.21
CA MET A 17 -5.10 -4.87 13.17
C MET A 17 -4.65 -4.24 14.50
N ASP A 18 -4.85 -4.93 15.63
CA ASP A 18 -4.34 -4.48 16.93
C ASP A 18 -2.83 -4.24 16.91
N ASP A 19 -2.07 -5.12 16.25
CA ASP A 19 -0.61 -5.01 16.15
C ASP A 19 -0.20 -3.77 15.35
N TYR A 20 -0.86 -3.50 14.23
CA TYR A 20 -0.60 -2.31 13.41
C TYR A 20 -0.96 -1.02 14.16
N LEU A 21 -2.12 -0.98 14.80
CA LEU A 21 -2.55 0.19 15.56
C LEU A 21 -1.62 0.48 16.74
N ARG A 22 -1.11 -0.57 17.40
CA ARG A 22 -0.14 -0.42 18.49
C ARG A 22 1.15 0.22 18.00
N GLN A 23 1.64 -0.16 16.82
CA GLN A 23 2.84 0.41 16.23
C GLN A 23 2.65 1.88 15.80
N LEU A 24 1.44 2.27 15.42
CA LEU A 24 1.12 3.68 15.20
C LEU A 24 1.16 4.50 16.49
N ALA A 25 0.92 3.88 17.63
CA ALA A 25 0.94 4.52 18.95
C ALA A 25 0.11 5.80 19.04
N LEU A 26 -1.08 5.79 18.41
CA LEU A 26 -2.02 6.91 18.48
C LEU A 26 -2.97 6.73 19.67
N ASP A 27 -3.22 7.80 20.41
CA ASP A 27 -4.24 7.87 21.46
C ASP A 27 -5.63 8.10 20.86
N LEU A 28 -5.92 7.44 19.74
CA LEU A 28 -7.19 7.54 19.04
C LEU A 28 -7.88 6.19 19.02
N VAL A 29 -9.20 6.21 19.21
CA VAL A 29 -10.02 5.01 19.15
C VAL A 29 -10.49 4.76 17.73
N VAL A 30 -10.70 3.48 17.39
CA VAL A 30 -11.36 3.09 16.15
C VAL A 30 -12.87 3.21 16.36
N ILE A 31 -13.52 4.07 15.59
CA ILE A 31 -14.93 4.44 15.74
C ILE A 31 -15.86 3.34 15.20
N ASN A 32 -15.54 2.78 14.04
CA ASN A 32 -16.41 1.82 13.34
C ASN A 32 -16.14 0.36 13.68
N GLY A 33 -15.26 0.09 14.65
CA GLY A 33 -14.89 -1.27 15.01
C GLY A 33 -14.01 -1.97 13.97
N TYR A 34 -13.46 -3.12 14.34
CA TYR A 34 -12.66 -3.95 13.45
C TYR A 34 -12.52 -5.36 14.03
N ASP A 35 -12.13 -6.30 13.14
CA ASP A 35 -11.83 -7.67 13.53
C ASP A 35 -10.47 -7.74 14.23
N HIS A 36 -10.39 -8.40 15.39
CA HIS A 36 -9.17 -8.56 16.18
C HIS A 36 -8.34 -9.78 15.78
N GLU A 37 -8.87 -10.63 14.91
CA GLU A 37 -8.16 -11.82 14.45
C GLU A 37 -7.00 -11.47 13.55
N ARG A 38 -6.03 -12.38 13.45
CA ARG A 38 -4.93 -12.24 12.49
C ARG A 38 -5.48 -12.24 11.07
N ILE A 39 -4.99 -11.31 10.26
CA ILE A 39 -5.45 -11.16 8.87
C ILE A 39 -4.95 -12.30 7.99
N ASN A 40 -3.72 -12.79 8.21
CA ASN A 40 -3.15 -13.97 7.56
C ASN A 40 -3.17 -13.91 6.01
N ARG A 41 -3.01 -12.75 5.43
CA ARG A 41 -2.94 -12.59 3.98
C ARG A 41 -1.50 -12.32 3.56
N TYR A 42 -0.89 -13.32 2.92
CA TYR A 42 0.51 -13.26 2.49
C TYR A 42 0.66 -12.84 1.03
N ASN A 43 -0.44 -12.67 0.29
CA ASN A 43 -0.43 -12.39 -1.16
C ASN A 43 -1.65 -11.57 -1.57
N VAL A 44 -1.69 -10.32 -1.11
CA VAL A 44 -2.78 -9.39 -1.45
C VAL A 44 -2.62 -8.95 -2.89
N ALA A 45 -3.66 -9.19 -3.69
CA ALA A 45 -3.72 -8.82 -5.10
C ALA A 45 -4.61 -7.60 -5.35
N PRO A 46 -4.37 -6.86 -6.44
CA PRO A 46 -5.27 -5.82 -6.89
C PRO A 46 -6.71 -6.30 -7.04
N SER A 47 -7.65 -5.40 -6.91
CA SER A 47 -9.11 -5.62 -7.02
C SER A 47 -9.70 -6.44 -5.87
N THR A 48 -8.92 -6.87 -4.90
CA THR A 48 -9.42 -7.49 -3.67
C THR A 48 -9.59 -6.44 -2.58
N ARG A 49 -10.46 -6.70 -1.62
CA ARG A 49 -10.66 -5.84 -0.46
C ARG A 49 -9.62 -6.14 0.61
N VAL A 50 -9.09 -5.10 1.22
CA VAL A 50 -8.08 -5.19 2.25
C VAL A 50 -8.19 -4.00 3.21
N GLU A 51 -7.70 -4.17 4.43
CA GLU A 51 -7.82 -3.19 5.50
C GLU A 51 -6.98 -1.94 5.21
N VAL A 52 -7.61 -0.78 5.40
CA VAL A 52 -6.95 0.53 5.44
C VAL A 52 -7.35 1.27 6.71
N ILE A 53 -6.47 2.11 7.21
CA ILE A 53 -6.69 2.99 8.36
C ILE A 53 -6.85 4.40 7.84
N ARG A 54 -7.91 5.09 8.25
CA ARG A 54 -8.14 6.47 7.85
C ARG A 54 -8.69 7.32 9.01
N PRO A 55 -8.49 8.64 8.97
CA PRO A 55 -9.06 9.52 9.98
C PRO A 55 -10.58 9.53 9.89
N ALA A 56 -11.22 9.70 11.04
CA ALA A 56 -12.65 9.87 11.17
C ALA A 56 -12.94 10.92 12.25
N PRO A 57 -14.11 11.58 12.23
CA PRO A 57 -14.49 12.47 13.32
C PRO A 57 -14.42 11.77 14.67
N GLY A 58 -13.57 12.28 15.57
CA GLY A 58 -13.37 11.73 16.90
C GLY A 58 -12.42 10.53 17.00
N GLY A 59 -11.79 10.08 15.92
CA GLY A 59 -10.87 8.95 15.98
C GLY A 59 -10.41 8.45 14.62
N LEU A 60 -10.38 7.14 14.49
CA LEU A 60 -9.98 6.43 13.26
C LEU A 60 -11.10 5.50 12.78
N ASN A 61 -11.13 5.25 11.50
CA ASN A 61 -11.86 4.12 10.92
C ASN A 61 -10.88 3.09 10.36
N VAL A 62 -11.25 1.82 10.50
CA VAL A 62 -10.63 0.70 9.80
C VAL A 62 -11.68 0.17 8.82
N ASP A 63 -11.36 0.20 7.54
CA ASP A 63 -12.27 -0.24 6.49
C ASP A 63 -11.60 -1.28 5.60
N ARG A 64 -12.38 -2.25 5.12
CA ARG A 64 -11.95 -3.16 4.07
C ARG A 64 -12.38 -2.58 2.73
N VAL A 65 -11.40 -2.15 1.93
CA VAL A 65 -11.62 -1.37 0.71
C VAL A 65 -10.93 -2.07 -0.45
N LYS A 66 -11.54 -2.00 -1.62
CA LYS A 66 -10.94 -2.53 -2.85
C LYS A 66 -9.63 -1.80 -3.16
N TRP A 67 -8.58 -2.55 -3.42
CA TRP A 67 -7.32 -2.00 -3.89
C TRP A 67 -7.41 -1.74 -5.39
N GLY A 68 -7.54 -0.48 -5.75
CA GLY A 68 -7.77 0.04 -7.07
C GLY A 68 -8.86 1.09 -7.05
N TRP A 69 -8.65 2.20 -7.74
CA TRP A 69 -9.61 3.30 -7.77
C TRP A 69 -9.47 4.12 -9.04
N SER A 70 -10.61 4.56 -9.56
CA SER A 70 -10.70 5.54 -10.65
C SER A 70 -11.72 6.61 -10.32
N PRO A 71 -11.53 7.86 -10.77
CA PRO A 71 -12.58 8.87 -10.70
C PRO A 71 -13.78 8.43 -11.55
N PHE A 72 -14.97 8.92 -11.21
CA PHE A 72 -16.20 8.46 -11.84
C PHE A 72 -16.19 8.62 -13.38
N TRP A 73 -15.56 9.68 -13.89
CA TRP A 73 -15.47 9.95 -15.33
C TRP A 73 -14.57 8.99 -16.10
N ALA A 74 -13.68 8.27 -15.41
CA ALA A 74 -12.76 7.28 -15.98
C ALA A 74 -13.18 5.84 -15.68
N LYS A 75 -14.13 5.65 -14.77
CA LYS A 75 -14.54 4.34 -14.29
C LYS A 75 -15.12 3.47 -15.41
N GLY A 76 -14.69 2.21 -15.47
CA GLY A 76 -15.11 1.27 -16.49
C GLY A 76 -14.48 1.45 -17.87
N LYS A 77 -13.71 2.52 -18.08
CA LYS A 77 -13.02 2.77 -19.36
C LYS A 77 -11.66 2.08 -19.45
N ARG A 78 -11.08 1.74 -18.32
CA ARG A 78 -9.81 1.04 -18.19
C ARG A 78 -9.76 0.33 -16.84
N VAL A 79 -8.76 -0.52 -16.64
CA VAL A 79 -8.48 -1.13 -15.33
C VAL A 79 -8.17 0.00 -14.32
N ASP A 80 -8.75 -0.09 -13.12
CA ASP A 80 -8.51 0.89 -12.07
C ASP A 80 -7.03 0.88 -11.68
N PRO A 81 -6.35 2.04 -11.64
CA PRO A 81 -5.01 2.12 -11.10
C PRO A 81 -4.95 1.66 -9.65
N ILE A 82 -3.83 1.07 -9.27
CA ILE A 82 -3.54 0.64 -7.89
C ILE A 82 -2.53 1.55 -7.20
N ASN A 83 -1.83 2.40 -7.97
CA ASN A 83 -0.81 3.30 -7.48
C ASN A 83 -1.06 4.74 -7.95
N ALA A 84 -0.58 5.68 -7.14
CA ALA A 84 -0.48 7.10 -7.48
C ALA A 84 0.97 7.53 -7.27
N ARG A 85 1.59 8.16 -8.27
CA ARG A 85 2.99 8.59 -8.19
C ARG A 85 3.13 9.82 -7.28
N ALA A 86 4.07 9.79 -6.35
CA ALA A 86 4.36 10.92 -5.46
C ALA A 86 4.65 12.21 -6.23
N GLU A 87 5.32 12.11 -7.38
CA GLU A 87 5.73 13.25 -8.20
C GLU A 87 4.55 14.05 -8.77
N THR A 88 3.39 13.41 -8.93
CA THR A 88 2.22 14.03 -9.59
C THR A 88 0.94 14.01 -8.78
N VAL A 89 0.88 13.29 -7.65
CA VAL A 89 -0.36 13.08 -6.88
C VAL A 89 -0.97 14.38 -6.37
N MET A 90 -0.14 15.37 -6.02
CA MET A 90 -0.62 16.65 -5.48
C MET A 90 -1.22 17.58 -6.53
N THR A 91 -0.82 17.46 -7.78
CA THR A 91 -1.17 18.40 -8.86
C THR A 91 -1.92 17.77 -10.02
N GLY A 92 -1.88 16.44 -10.14
CA GLY A 92 -2.52 15.71 -11.22
C GLY A 92 -4.05 15.72 -11.13
N LYS A 93 -4.70 15.64 -12.28
CA LYS A 93 -6.18 15.66 -12.38
C LYS A 93 -6.81 14.33 -11.94
N PHE A 94 -6.12 13.22 -12.14
CA PHE A 94 -6.72 11.89 -11.97
C PHE A 94 -7.11 11.63 -10.51
N PHE A 95 -6.25 11.95 -9.55
CA PHE A 95 -6.49 11.73 -8.13
C PHE A 95 -6.95 13.00 -7.38
N LYS A 96 -7.32 14.04 -8.10
CA LYS A 96 -7.69 15.33 -7.51
C LYS A 96 -8.80 15.25 -6.46
N SER A 97 -9.78 14.39 -6.68
CA SER A 97 -10.88 14.22 -5.73
C SER A 97 -10.48 13.47 -4.45
N LEU A 98 -9.36 12.74 -4.47
CA LEU A 98 -8.81 12.07 -3.29
C LEU A 98 -7.80 12.93 -2.53
N TRP A 99 -7.12 13.86 -3.21
CA TRP A 99 -6.09 14.69 -2.61
C TRP A 99 -6.66 16.02 -2.12
N PRO A 100 -6.31 16.47 -0.89
CA PRO A 100 -5.54 15.76 0.14
C PRO A 100 -6.41 14.99 1.14
N ASN A 101 -7.74 15.10 1.09
CA ASN A 101 -8.63 14.68 2.16
C ASN A 101 -8.87 13.17 2.22
N GLY A 102 -8.56 12.44 1.15
CA GLY A 102 -8.68 10.99 1.11
C GLY A 102 -7.47 10.23 1.68
N ARG A 103 -6.59 10.89 2.41
CA ARG A 103 -5.40 10.23 2.98
C ARG A 103 -5.78 9.09 3.90
N ALA A 104 -5.07 7.97 3.72
CA ALA A 104 -5.22 6.75 4.49
C ALA A 104 -3.87 6.06 4.63
N LEU A 105 -3.79 5.04 5.46
CA LEU A 105 -2.64 4.15 5.57
C LEU A 105 -3.05 2.74 5.14
N ALA A 106 -2.21 2.09 4.35
CA ALA A 106 -2.29 0.67 4.09
C ALA A 106 -1.23 -0.04 4.95
N PRO A 107 -1.63 -0.69 6.05
CA PRO A 107 -0.69 -1.49 6.84
C PRO A 107 -0.21 -2.68 6.04
N ALA A 108 1.04 -3.08 6.22
CA ALA A 108 1.63 -4.19 5.51
C ALA A 108 2.80 -4.78 6.31
N ASN A 109 3.26 -5.95 5.89
CA ASN A 109 4.47 -6.57 6.44
C ASN A 109 5.60 -6.60 5.41
N GLY A 110 5.26 -6.51 4.13
CA GLY A 110 6.20 -6.47 3.02
C GLY A 110 5.47 -6.42 1.70
N TRP A 111 6.23 -6.31 0.62
CA TRP A 111 5.68 -6.32 -0.73
C TRP A 111 6.54 -7.17 -1.65
N PHE A 112 5.99 -7.50 -2.81
CA PHE A 112 6.65 -8.33 -3.81
C PHE A 112 6.99 -7.53 -5.05
N GLU A 113 8.13 -7.85 -5.65
CA GLU A 113 8.54 -7.37 -6.98
C GLU A 113 9.08 -8.53 -7.79
N TRP A 114 8.93 -8.47 -9.11
CA TRP A 114 9.38 -9.50 -10.05
C TRP A 114 10.52 -8.98 -10.89
N ILE A 115 11.66 -9.66 -10.81
CA ILE A 115 12.83 -9.34 -11.62
C ILE A 115 12.85 -10.26 -12.84
N PRO A 116 12.94 -9.72 -14.07
CA PRO A 116 13.13 -10.54 -15.26
C PRO A 116 14.45 -11.33 -15.18
N ASP A 117 14.41 -12.60 -15.62
CA ASP A 117 15.62 -13.40 -15.75
C ASP A 117 16.50 -12.82 -16.86
N VAL A 118 17.82 -12.75 -16.62
CA VAL A 118 18.79 -12.23 -17.60
C VAL A 118 18.82 -13.09 -18.88
N ALA A 119 18.65 -14.41 -18.73
CA ALA A 119 18.69 -15.35 -19.87
C ALA A 119 17.36 -15.43 -20.62
N ASP A 120 16.22 -15.23 -19.92
CA ASP A 120 14.88 -15.27 -20.50
C ASP A 120 13.97 -14.22 -19.82
N PRO A 121 13.82 -13.02 -20.41
CA PRO A 121 12.98 -11.97 -19.82
C PRO A 121 11.52 -12.32 -19.63
N LYS A 122 11.03 -13.39 -20.24
CA LYS A 122 9.67 -13.90 -20.01
C LYS A 122 9.55 -14.64 -18.67
N ARG A 123 10.65 -15.12 -18.14
CA ARG A 123 10.74 -15.70 -16.80
C ARG A 123 11.07 -14.60 -15.81
N LYS A 124 10.32 -14.57 -14.72
CA LYS A 124 10.52 -13.59 -13.65
C LYS A 124 10.73 -14.32 -12.34
N GLN A 125 11.66 -13.79 -11.54
CA GLN A 125 11.90 -14.23 -10.19
C GLN A 125 11.26 -13.25 -9.22
N PRO A 126 10.28 -13.68 -8.41
CA PRO A 126 9.71 -12.83 -7.36
C PRO A 126 10.67 -12.66 -6.20
N TYR A 127 10.71 -11.45 -5.68
CA TYR A 127 11.41 -11.06 -4.46
C TYR A 127 10.41 -10.53 -3.46
N TYR A 128 10.65 -10.81 -2.19
CA TYR A 128 9.91 -10.24 -1.07
C TYR A 128 10.77 -9.20 -0.38
N ILE A 129 10.21 -8.02 -0.16
CA ILE A 129 10.87 -6.88 0.45
C ILE A 129 10.18 -6.59 1.77
N GLN A 130 10.93 -6.52 2.86
CA GLN A 130 10.43 -6.25 4.20
C GLN A 130 11.38 -5.32 4.94
N ALA A 131 10.93 -4.76 6.08
CA ALA A 131 11.81 -4.00 6.94
C ALA A 131 12.94 -4.88 7.48
N ALA A 132 14.16 -4.35 7.50
CA ALA A 132 15.32 -5.09 8.00
C ALA A 132 15.19 -5.44 9.49
N ASP A 133 14.46 -4.63 10.26
CA ASP A 133 14.18 -4.87 11.68
C ASP A 133 12.96 -5.80 11.92
N GLY A 134 12.32 -6.28 10.87
CA GLY A 134 11.16 -7.17 10.94
C GLY A 134 9.85 -6.52 11.36
N ARG A 135 9.81 -5.20 11.53
CA ARG A 135 8.59 -4.48 11.92
C ARG A 135 7.62 -4.32 10.75
N SER A 136 6.38 -4.03 11.09
CA SER A 136 5.34 -3.74 10.10
C SER A 136 5.62 -2.43 9.36
N LEU A 137 4.98 -2.29 8.21
CA LEU A 137 5.10 -1.15 7.32
C LEU A 137 3.79 -0.38 7.25
N PHE A 138 3.87 0.92 6.97
CA PHE A 138 2.72 1.76 6.68
C PHE A 138 2.93 2.43 5.32
N PHE A 139 2.14 2.01 4.34
CA PHE A 139 2.15 2.64 3.03
C PHE A 139 1.22 3.84 3.03
N ALA A 140 1.70 4.98 2.55
CA ALA A 140 0.84 6.12 2.28
C ALA A 140 -0.17 5.74 1.20
N ALA A 141 -1.44 6.00 1.46
CA ALA A 141 -2.54 5.67 0.57
C ALA A 141 -3.52 6.83 0.44
N LEU A 142 -4.32 6.79 -0.62
CA LEU A 142 -5.47 7.64 -0.82
C LEU A 142 -6.69 6.76 -1.06
N ALA A 143 -7.80 7.07 -0.40
CA ALA A 143 -9.01 6.25 -0.43
C ALA A 143 -10.26 7.09 -0.57
N GLU A 144 -11.25 6.53 -1.25
CA GLU A 144 -12.65 6.95 -1.21
C GLU A 144 -13.45 5.81 -0.60
N VAL A 145 -14.18 6.08 0.47
CA VAL A 145 -14.94 5.07 1.20
C VAL A 145 -16.38 5.53 1.38
N HIS A 146 -17.31 4.72 0.94
CA HIS A 146 -18.75 4.93 1.09
C HIS A 146 -19.31 3.86 2.04
N PRO A 147 -19.37 4.13 3.36
CA PRO A 147 -19.83 3.15 4.34
C PRO A 147 -21.31 2.83 4.15
N GLY A 148 -21.67 1.59 4.41
CA GLY A 148 -23.06 1.12 4.36
C GLY A 148 -23.59 0.73 2.98
N LEU A 149 -22.80 0.89 1.94
CA LEU A 149 -23.15 0.47 0.58
C LEU A 149 -22.32 -0.76 0.20
N GLU A 150 -22.90 -1.92 0.24
CA GLU A 150 -22.26 -3.19 -0.08
C GLU A 150 -22.89 -3.87 -1.32
N PRO A 151 -22.08 -4.25 -2.33
CA PRO A 151 -20.72 -3.79 -2.63
C PRO A 151 -20.73 -2.37 -3.22
N ASP A 152 -19.90 -1.48 -2.71
CA ASP A 152 -19.81 -0.11 -3.25
C ASP A 152 -18.69 -0.01 -4.28
N GLU A 153 -19.04 0.08 -5.54
CA GLU A 153 -18.10 0.22 -6.65
C GLU A 153 -17.38 1.57 -6.68
N ARG A 154 -17.84 2.55 -5.93
CA ARG A 154 -17.20 3.88 -5.82
C ARG A 154 -16.07 3.86 -4.81
N SER A 155 -16.13 2.95 -3.82
CA SER A 155 -15.08 2.80 -2.83
C SER A 155 -13.84 2.14 -3.42
N GLY A 156 -12.68 2.63 -3.06
CA GLY A 156 -11.41 2.08 -3.49
C GLY A 156 -10.24 2.86 -2.92
N PHE A 157 -9.04 2.32 -3.03
CA PHE A 157 -7.83 3.02 -2.62
C PHE A 157 -6.68 2.76 -3.57
N VAL A 158 -5.70 3.63 -3.53
CA VAL A 158 -4.42 3.51 -4.23
C VAL A 158 -3.28 3.69 -3.25
N ILE A 159 -2.15 3.04 -3.53
CA ILE A 159 -0.92 3.21 -2.77
C ILE A 159 -0.06 4.26 -3.48
N VAL A 160 0.41 5.25 -2.74
CA VAL A 160 1.35 6.25 -3.26
C VAL A 160 2.71 5.58 -3.44
N THR A 161 3.36 5.83 -4.56
CA THR A 161 4.69 5.28 -4.87
C THR A 161 5.73 6.38 -5.03
N ALA A 162 6.97 6.04 -4.72
CA ALA A 162 8.13 6.91 -4.87
C ALA A 162 9.21 6.21 -5.71
N ALA A 163 10.20 6.96 -6.18
CA ALA A 163 11.36 6.39 -6.85
C ALA A 163 12.16 5.52 -5.87
N ALA A 164 12.59 4.35 -6.33
CA ALA A 164 13.51 3.52 -5.57
C ALA A 164 14.90 4.15 -5.56
N ASP A 165 15.63 3.92 -4.47
CA ASP A 165 16.97 4.42 -4.25
C ASP A 165 17.92 3.24 -3.97
N GLU A 166 19.21 3.44 -4.17
CA GLU A 166 20.29 2.49 -3.91
C GLU A 166 19.93 1.04 -4.27
N GLY A 167 20.44 0.03 -3.62
CA GLY A 167 20.27 -1.38 -3.99
C GLY A 167 18.86 -1.83 -4.37
N LEU A 168 17.81 -1.21 -3.84
CA LEU A 168 16.43 -1.56 -4.20
C LEU A 168 16.07 -1.20 -5.64
N VAL A 169 16.74 -0.23 -6.25
CA VAL A 169 16.55 0.11 -7.68
C VAL A 169 16.89 -1.06 -8.60
N ASP A 170 17.76 -1.96 -8.18
CA ASP A 170 18.11 -3.16 -8.94
C ASP A 170 16.94 -4.17 -8.98
N ILE A 171 16.02 -4.08 -8.03
CA ILE A 171 14.81 -4.90 -7.98
C ILE A 171 13.69 -4.25 -8.81
N HIS A 172 13.45 -2.97 -8.57
CA HIS A 172 12.44 -2.20 -9.28
C HIS A 172 12.74 -0.70 -9.14
N ASP A 173 12.39 0.10 -10.14
CA ASP A 173 12.61 1.55 -10.14
C ASP A 173 11.62 2.33 -9.24
N ARG A 174 10.56 1.67 -8.79
CA ARG A 174 9.55 2.25 -7.90
C ARG A 174 9.41 1.44 -6.62
N LYS A 175 9.00 2.10 -5.55
CA LYS A 175 8.63 1.46 -4.27
C LYS A 175 7.40 2.15 -3.69
N PRO A 176 6.62 1.49 -2.81
CA PRO A 176 5.58 2.19 -2.08
C PRO A 176 6.18 3.31 -1.24
N LEU A 177 5.42 4.38 -1.04
CA LEU A 177 5.79 5.45 -0.10
C LEU A 177 5.64 4.90 1.32
N VAL A 178 6.71 4.28 1.82
CA VAL A 178 6.74 3.67 3.14
C VAL A 178 7.08 4.73 4.16
N LEU A 179 6.18 4.95 5.11
CA LEU A 179 6.33 5.94 6.16
C LEU A 179 6.79 5.28 7.46
N THR A 180 7.63 5.97 8.23
CA THR A 180 7.87 5.61 9.62
C THR A 180 6.56 5.73 10.40
N PRO A 181 6.39 5.08 11.56
CA PRO A 181 5.20 5.29 12.39
C PRO A 181 4.93 6.77 12.71
N GLU A 182 5.96 7.55 12.94
CA GLU A 182 5.86 9.00 13.21
C GLU A 182 5.28 9.74 12.01
N LEU A 183 5.81 9.51 10.81
CA LEU A 183 5.30 10.15 9.59
C LEU A 183 3.93 9.61 9.20
N ALA A 184 3.64 8.34 9.48
CA ALA A 184 2.32 7.77 9.26
C ALA A 184 1.25 8.47 10.11
N ARG A 185 1.56 8.79 11.38
CA ARG A 185 0.66 9.57 12.24
C ARG A 185 0.41 10.97 11.68
N GLU A 186 1.47 11.64 11.21
CA GLU A 186 1.32 12.96 10.56
C GLU A 186 0.48 12.86 9.29
N TRP A 187 0.70 11.83 8.48
CA TRP A 187 -0.01 11.63 7.22
C TRP A 187 -1.54 11.58 7.39
N ILE A 188 -2.02 10.93 8.45
CA ILE A 188 -3.45 10.81 8.71
C ILE A 188 -3.98 11.86 9.70
N ASP A 189 -3.15 12.80 10.13
CA ASP A 189 -3.61 13.90 10.97
C ASP A 189 -4.44 14.88 10.13
N PRO A 190 -5.72 15.12 10.47
CA PRO A 190 -6.55 16.09 9.75
C PRO A 190 -6.03 17.53 9.84
N GLY A 191 -5.24 17.84 10.87
CA GLY A 191 -4.67 19.18 11.11
C GLY A 191 -3.34 19.43 10.41
N ILE A 192 -2.82 18.49 9.64
CA ILE A 192 -1.53 18.67 8.95
C ILE A 192 -1.60 19.79 7.91
N THR A 193 -0.53 20.57 7.81
CA THR A 193 -0.44 21.63 6.82
C THR A 193 -0.15 21.10 5.42
N THR A 194 -0.55 21.85 4.40
CA THR A 194 -0.26 21.50 2.99
C THR A 194 1.25 21.44 2.74
N GLU A 195 2.01 22.35 3.35
CA GLU A 195 3.47 22.38 3.25
C GLU A 195 4.09 21.12 3.83
N ARG A 196 3.61 20.68 4.98
CA ARG A 196 4.12 19.45 5.62
C ARG A 196 3.76 18.21 4.80
N LEU A 197 2.56 18.16 4.24
CA LEU A 197 2.17 17.08 3.31
C LEU A 197 3.10 17.01 2.10
N ALA A 198 3.43 18.16 1.51
CA ALA A 198 4.36 18.22 0.39
C ALA A 198 5.75 17.66 0.77
N GLU A 199 6.27 18.01 1.94
CA GLU A 199 7.53 17.45 2.44
C GLU A 199 7.47 15.93 2.58
N ILE A 200 6.40 15.38 3.16
CA ILE A 200 6.24 13.93 3.34
C ILE A 200 6.18 13.23 2.00
N VAL A 201 5.42 13.75 1.03
CA VAL A 201 5.31 13.16 -0.31
C VAL A 201 6.65 13.18 -1.03
N GLN A 202 7.41 14.27 -0.90
CA GLN A 202 8.67 14.45 -1.62
C GLN A 202 9.85 13.73 -0.98
N THR A 203 9.91 13.70 0.36
CA THR A 203 11.11 13.26 1.09
C THR A 203 10.84 12.28 2.23
N GLY A 204 9.57 11.97 2.52
CA GLY A 204 9.20 11.17 3.70
C GLY A 204 9.35 9.65 3.52
N CYS A 205 9.62 9.17 2.31
CA CYS A 205 9.77 7.74 2.08
C CYS A 205 11.00 7.19 2.80
N ARG A 206 10.83 6.06 3.49
CA ARG A 206 11.95 5.38 4.14
C ARG A 206 12.98 4.97 3.10
N HIS A 207 14.25 5.08 3.47
CA HIS A 207 15.40 4.74 2.64
C HIS A 207 15.46 3.23 2.35
N SER A 208 15.97 2.86 1.18
CA SER A 208 16.17 1.47 0.80
C SER A 208 17.05 0.69 1.79
N THR A 209 17.95 1.37 2.49
CA THR A 209 18.78 0.78 3.55
C THR A 209 18.00 0.26 4.76
N ASP A 210 16.74 0.70 4.93
CA ASP A 210 15.86 0.21 5.99
C ASP A 210 15.23 -1.14 5.66
N PHE A 211 15.41 -1.64 4.45
CA PHE A 211 14.78 -2.86 3.96
C PHE A 211 15.78 -3.96 3.67
N GLN A 212 15.30 -5.19 3.70
CA GLN A 212 15.97 -6.36 3.17
C GLN A 212 15.06 -7.06 2.18
N TRP A 213 15.65 -7.76 1.22
CA TRP A 213 14.91 -8.51 0.21
C TRP A 213 15.62 -9.78 -0.17
N PHE A 214 14.83 -10.75 -0.58
CA PHE A 214 15.31 -12.06 -0.95
C PHE A 214 14.37 -12.72 -1.95
N PRO A 215 14.86 -13.64 -2.78
CA PRO A 215 14.02 -14.38 -3.70
C PRO A 215 13.06 -15.30 -2.95
N VAL A 216 11.86 -15.43 -3.47
CA VAL A 216 10.81 -16.28 -2.92
C VAL A 216 10.25 -17.22 -3.98
N SER A 217 9.43 -18.18 -3.55
CA SER A 217 8.80 -19.14 -4.45
C SER A 217 7.97 -18.45 -5.54
N LYS A 218 8.07 -18.97 -6.76
CA LYS A 218 7.25 -18.53 -7.90
C LYS A 218 5.76 -18.77 -7.70
N GLN A 219 5.38 -19.56 -6.70
CA GLN A 219 3.97 -19.79 -6.34
C GLN A 219 3.22 -18.53 -5.96
N VAL A 220 3.93 -17.48 -5.52
CA VAL A 220 3.31 -16.18 -5.23
C VAL A 220 2.70 -15.53 -6.47
N GLY A 221 3.11 -15.91 -7.67
CA GLY A 221 2.51 -15.46 -8.93
C GLY A 221 1.03 -15.83 -9.04
N ASN A 222 0.61 -16.93 -8.45
CA ASN A 222 -0.79 -17.33 -8.41
C ASN A 222 -1.49 -16.66 -7.21
N VAL A 223 -2.44 -15.77 -7.50
CA VAL A 223 -3.19 -15.01 -6.48
C VAL A 223 -4.02 -15.88 -5.53
N ARG A 224 -4.26 -17.14 -5.88
CA ARG A 224 -4.98 -18.09 -5.01
C ARG A 224 -4.11 -18.62 -3.87
N ASN A 225 -2.80 -18.57 -4.01
CA ASN A 225 -1.88 -18.97 -2.96
C ASN A 225 -1.78 -17.85 -1.94
N GLN A 226 -2.00 -18.15 -0.66
CA GLN A 226 -2.08 -17.16 0.43
C GLN A 226 -1.30 -17.56 1.67
N GLY A 227 -0.55 -18.66 1.65
CA GLY A 227 0.13 -19.17 2.83
C GLY A 227 1.44 -18.49 3.19
N PRO A 228 1.93 -18.72 4.43
CA PRO A 228 3.15 -18.09 4.94
C PRO A 228 4.42 -18.56 4.22
N GLU A 229 4.39 -19.69 3.51
CA GLU A 229 5.50 -20.20 2.71
C GLU A 229 5.91 -19.22 1.59
N LEU A 230 5.00 -18.36 1.16
CA LEU A 230 5.22 -17.41 0.06
C LEU A 230 6.24 -16.32 0.38
N ILE A 231 6.51 -16.06 1.66
CA ILE A 231 7.46 -15.04 2.10
C ILE A 231 8.75 -15.63 2.65
N LYS A 232 8.98 -16.91 2.46
CA LYS A 232 10.21 -17.58 2.87
C LYS A 232 11.25 -17.53 1.76
N PRO A 233 12.53 -17.28 2.08
CA PRO A 233 13.61 -17.34 1.10
C PRO A 233 13.72 -18.71 0.42
N VAL A 234 14.03 -18.70 -0.84
CA VAL A 234 14.32 -19.91 -1.64
C VAL A 234 15.76 -19.92 -2.13
#